data_8c0c3e2c94f241622a5eb43048a612bf
#
_entry.id   8c0c3e2c94f241622a5eb43048a612bf
#
_cell.length_a   1.000
_cell.length_b   1.000
_cell.length_c   1.000
_cell.angle_alpha   90.00
_cell.angle_beta   90.00
_cell.angle_gamma   90.00
#
_symmetry.space_group_name_H-M   'P 1'
#
loop_
_entity.id
_entity.type
_entity.pdbx_description
1 polymer ?
#
loop_
_entity_poly.entity_id
_entity_poly.type
_entity_poly.pdbx_seq_one_letter_code
_entity_poly.pdbx_strand_id
1 'polypeptide(L)'
;MRLLTALLLLGFVGAAGYYVLVLQAPAAPLLTKTHLVLDDAKRVGLDRAADWWLKAAARQKAGDDIRGSGVALAVAIRLGRAEALREGLQPLPAKLRRRFAPHFRGALLDEVRWTVADPGSPLGRALAKWPVSEGAVTLGNVIVFKTEKASKDKRLFAHEIAHVSQYQKLGIDEFARRYAADPTPIEDEARTKARRVVG
;
A
#
# COMPACT_ATOMS: atom_id res chain seq x y z
N MET A 1 -26.37 -31.88 11.04
CA MET A 1 -26.82 -31.49 9.67
C MET A 1 -26.49 -30.03 9.33
N ARG A 2 -25.32 -29.50 9.72
CA ARG A 2 -24.91 -28.10 9.43
C ARG A 2 -23.52 -27.96 8.82
N LEU A 3 -22.83 -29.06 8.51
CA LEU A 3 -21.49 -29.04 7.88
C LEU A 3 -21.49 -29.24 6.36
N LEU A 4 -22.59 -29.71 5.76
CA LEU A 4 -22.65 -29.98 4.31
C LEU A 4 -23.01 -28.74 3.45
N THR A 5 -23.55 -27.70 4.07
CA THR A 5 -23.97 -26.48 3.32
C THR A 5 -22.80 -25.53 3.03
N ALA A 6 -21.67 -25.68 3.72
CA ALA A 6 -20.51 -24.82 3.54
C ALA A 6 -19.61 -25.25 2.37
N LEU A 7 -19.66 -26.50 1.94
CA LEU A 7 -18.79 -27.02 0.87
C LEU A 7 -19.33 -26.83 -0.55
N LEU A 8 -20.64 -26.61 -0.72
CA LEU A 8 -21.27 -26.45 -2.03
C LEU A 8 -21.20 -25.00 -2.60
N LEU A 9 -20.82 -24.02 -1.78
CA LEU A 9 -20.65 -22.61 -2.20
C LEU A 9 -19.24 -22.29 -2.72
N LEU A 10 -18.29 -23.21 -2.61
CA LEU A 10 -16.89 -23.03 -3.04
C LEU A 10 -16.67 -23.19 -4.56
N GLY A 11 -17.66 -23.62 -5.30
CA GLY A 11 -17.49 -23.98 -6.72
C GLY A 11 -17.75 -22.86 -7.74
N PHE A 12 -18.30 -21.70 -7.34
CA PHE A 12 -18.79 -20.73 -8.35
C PHE A 12 -18.54 -19.24 -8.05
N VAL A 13 -17.62 -18.91 -7.16
CA VAL A 13 -17.37 -17.50 -6.84
C VAL A 13 -16.00 -17.12 -7.36
N GLY A 14 -15.94 -16.33 -8.44
CA GLY A 14 -14.71 -15.68 -8.88
C GLY A 14 -14.07 -14.86 -7.74
N ALA A 15 -12.79 -14.51 -7.88
CA ALA A 15 -11.97 -13.87 -6.84
C ALA A 15 -12.68 -12.76 -6.01
N ALA A 16 -13.59 -11.99 -6.63
CA ALA A 16 -14.37 -10.95 -5.97
C ALA A 16 -15.39 -11.49 -4.96
N GLY A 17 -16.05 -12.61 -5.25
CA GLY A 17 -17.02 -13.23 -4.36
C GLY A 17 -16.38 -13.89 -3.14
N TYR A 18 -15.19 -14.45 -3.31
CA TYR A 18 -14.41 -15.02 -2.21
C TYR A 18 -14.01 -13.94 -1.18
N TYR A 19 -13.65 -12.75 -1.63
CA TYR A 19 -13.33 -11.61 -0.77
C TYR A 19 -14.51 -11.17 0.09
N VAL A 20 -15.71 -11.12 -0.47
CA VAL A 20 -16.93 -10.76 0.29
C VAL A 20 -17.24 -11.79 1.36
N LEU A 21 -17.07 -13.07 1.06
CA LEU A 21 -17.32 -14.15 2.02
C LEU A 21 -16.32 -14.19 3.18
N VAL A 22 -15.04 -13.94 2.90
CA VAL A 22 -13.97 -13.87 3.93
C VAL A 22 -14.16 -12.65 4.83
N LEU A 23 -14.69 -11.54 4.30
CA LEU A 23 -14.94 -10.32 5.09
C LEU A 23 -16.18 -10.45 6.00
N GLN A 24 -17.14 -11.31 5.64
CA GLN A 24 -18.37 -11.54 6.42
C GLN A 24 -18.25 -12.68 7.43
N ALA A 25 -17.16 -13.48 7.40
CA ALA A 25 -16.97 -14.57 8.34
C ALA A 25 -16.61 -14.04 9.75
N PRO A 26 -17.37 -14.45 10.80
CA PRO A 26 -17.04 -13.99 12.15
C PRO A 26 -15.73 -14.62 12.65
N ALA A 27 -14.84 -13.76 13.13
CA ALA A 27 -13.73 -14.06 14.04
C ALA A 27 -12.83 -15.28 13.75
N ALA A 28 -12.35 -15.47 12.53
CA ALA A 28 -11.16 -16.28 12.33
C ALA A 28 -9.90 -15.47 12.74
N PRO A 29 -8.85 -16.11 13.30
CA PRO A 29 -7.65 -15.37 13.72
C PRO A 29 -7.08 -14.55 12.57
N LEU A 30 -6.74 -13.29 12.86
CA LEU A 30 -6.26 -12.30 11.87
C LEU A 30 -5.13 -12.83 10.98
N LEU A 31 -4.26 -13.68 11.51
CA LEU A 31 -3.12 -14.28 10.78
C LEU A 31 -3.57 -15.22 9.66
N THR A 32 -4.60 -16.03 9.86
CA THR A 32 -5.11 -16.98 8.84
C THR A 32 -5.78 -16.22 7.68
N LYS A 33 -6.50 -15.14 7.98
CA LYS A 33 -7.13 -14.29 6.95
C LYS A 33 -6.09 -13.58 6.08
N THR A 34 -5.00 -13.10 6.70
CA THR A 34 -3.94 -12.38 5.97
C THR A 34 -3.19 -13.32 5.01
N HIS A 35 -2.94 -14.57 5.40
CA HIS A 35 -2.26 -15.54 4.52
C HIS A 35 -3.12 -15.96 3.33
N LEU A 36 -4.41 -16.22 3.53
CA LEU A 36 -5.34 -16.56 2.45
C LEU A 36 -5.49 -15.42 1.43
N VAL A 37 -5.60 -14.18 1.91
CA VAL A 37 -5.66 -12.98 1.06
C VAL A 37 -4.37 -12.80 0.26
N LEU A 38 -3.19 -13.07 0.84
CA LEU A 38 -1.91 -12.96 0.15
C LEU A 38 -1.72 -14.02 -0.94
N ASP A 39 -2.16 -15.25 -0.72
CA ASP A 39 -2.00 -16.34 -1.70
C ASP A 39 -2.94 -16.16 -2.90
N ASP A 40 -4.17 -15.73 -2.70
CA ASP A 40 -5.09 -15.38 -3.80
C ASP A 40 -4.67 -14.10 -4.51
N ALA A 41 -4.15 -13.13 -3.79
CA ALA A 41 -3.62 -11.90 -4.37
C ALA A 41 -2.40 -12.16 -5.27
N LYS A 42 -1.53 -13.11 -4.93
CA LYS A 42 -0.43 -13.56 -5.81
C LYS A 42 -0.92 -14.15 -7.13
N ARG A 43 -2.09 -14.82 -7.13
CA ARG A 43 -2.71 -15.38 -8.34
C ARG A 43 -3.36 -14.32 -9.21
N VAL A 44 -3.91 -13.27 -8.59
CA VAL A 44 -4.63 -12.20 -9.31
C VAL A 44 -3.69 -11.20 -9.98
N GLY A 45 -2.48 -11.04 -9.46
CA GLY A 45 -1.49 -10.09 -9.95
C GLY A 45 -1.74 -8.63 -9.55
N LEU A 46 -0.68 -7.84 -9.59
CA LEU A 46 -0.71 -6.44 -9.15
C LEU A 46 -1.64 -5.56 -10.00
N ASP A 47 -1.69 -5.79 -11.31
CA ASP A 47 -2.53 -5.00 -12.22
C ASP A 47 -4.02 -5.09 -11.86
N ARG A 48 -4.50 -6.30 -11.54
CA ARG A 48 -5.90 -6.50 -11.11
C ARG A 48 -6.19 -5.94 -9.74
N ALA A 49 -5.24 -6.03 -8.81
CA ALA A 49 -5.38 -5.44 -7.49
C ALA A 49 -5.45 -3.91 -7.56
N ALA A 50 -4.64 -3.28 -8.43
CA ALA A 50 -4.69 -1.85 -8.69
C ALA A 50 -6.02 -1.43 -9.33
N ASP A 51 -6.48 -2.16 -10.35
CA ASP A 51 -7.79 -1.91 -10.99
C ASP A 51 -8.96 -2.09 -10.00
N TRP A 52 -8.89 -3.10 -9.14
CA TRP A 52 -9.90 -3.32 -8.12
C TRP A 52 -9.94 -2.17 -7.10
N TRP A 53 -8.77 -1.72 -6.63
CA TRP A 53 -8.71 -0.57 -5.72
C TRP A 53 -9.24 0.71 -6.37
N LEU A 54 -8.87 1.00 -7.62
CA LEU A 54 -9.37 2.18 -8.36
C LEU A 54 -10.91 2.15 -8.52
N LYS A 55 -11.47 0.97 -8.80
CA LYS A 55 -12.93 0.80 -8.85
C LYS A 55 -13.59 0.98 -7.49
N ALA A 56 -12.98 0.47 -6.41
CA ALA A 56 -13.47 0.63 -5.06
C ALA A 56 -13.42 2.10 -4.62
N ALA A 57 -12.33 2.82 -4.93
CA ALA A 57 -12.19 4.25 -4.66
C ALA A 57 -13.19 5.11 -5.44
N ALA A 58 -13.48 4.75 -6.69
CA ALA A 58 -14.51 5.42 -7.49
C ALA A 58 -15.93 5.25 -6.91
N ARG A 59 -16.26 4.04 -6.43
CA ARG A 59 -17.53 3.77 -5.75
C ARG A 59 -17.66 4.53 -4.44
N GLN A 60 -16.59 4.63 -3.68
CA GLN A 60 -16.57 5.42 -2.45
C GLN A 60 -16.89 6.90 -2.71
N LYS A 61 -16.36 7.48 -3.79
CA LYS A 61 -16.69 8.84 -4.24
C LYS A 61 -18.19 9.00 -4.58
N ALA A 62 -18.85 7.91 -4.96
CA ALA A 62 -20.28 7.85 -5.25
C ALA A 62 -21.17 7.59 -4.00
N GLY A 63 -20.57 7.43 -2.81
CA GLY A 63 -21.30 7.22 -1.55
C GLY A 63 -21.54 5.76 -1.15
N ASP A 64 -20.91 4.81 -1.86
CA ASP A 64 -21.00 3.38 -1.57
C ASP A 64 -20.06 2.93 -0.42
N ASP A 65 -20.25 1.71 0.09
CA ASP A 65 -19.59 1.18 1.29
C ASP A 65 -18.05 1.26 1.27
N ILE A 66 -17.50 1.99 2.24
CA ILE A 66 -16.06 2.29 2.44
C ILE A 66 -15.24 1.03 2.80
N ARG A 67 -15.86 -0.01 3.37
CA ARG A 67 -15.14 -1.16 3.95
C ARG A 67 -14.34 -1.96 2.91
N GLY A 68 -14.86 -2.08 1.69
CA GLY A 68 -14.18 -2.78 0.59
C GLY A 68 -12.95 -2.04 0.06
N SER A 69 -12.93 -0.70 0.08
CA SER A 69 -11.84 0.10 -0.48
C SER A 69 -10.56 0.02 0.36
N GLY A 70 -10.66 -0.01 1.69
CA GLY A 70 -9.51 -0.16 2.58
C GLY A 70 -8.82 -1.51 2.44
N VAL A 71 -9.60 -2.60 2.30
CA VAL A 71 -9.05 -3.94 2.07
C VAL A 71 -8.38 -4.02 0.69
N ALA A 72 -9.01 -3.48 -0.34
CA ALA A 72 -8.44 -3.43 -1.68
C ALA A 72 -7.10 -2.69 -1.71
N LEU A 73 -7.02 -1.55 -1.02
CA LEU A 73 -5.79 -0.78 -0.89
C LEU A 73 -4.71 -1.56 -0.12
N ALA A 74 -5.06 -2.22 0.99
CA ALA A 74 -4.10 -3.03 1.76
C ALA A 74 -3.50 -4.17 0.92
N VAL A 75 -4.32 -4.82 0.09
CA VAL A 75 -3.86 -5.85 -0.87
C VAL A 75 -2.94 -5.24 -1.92
N ALA A 76 -3.33 -4.12 -2.53
CA ALA A 76 -2.51 -3.44 -3.54
C ALA A 76 -1.14 -3.00 -2.96
N ILE A 77 -1.10 -2.49 -1.73
CA ILE A 77 0.14 -2.14 -1.02
C ILE A 77 1.04 -3.38 -0.86
N ARG A 78 0.51 -4.51 -0.39
CA ARG A 78 1.29 -5.74 -0.19
C ARG A 78 1.83 -6.32 -1.49
N LEU A 79 1.02 -6.34 -2.53
CA LEU A 79 1.43 -6.81 -3.85
C LEU A 79 2.47 -5.89 -4.48
N GLY A 80 2.24 -4.58 -4.45
CA GLY A 80 3.20 -3.60 -4.94
C GLY A 80 4.54 -3.68 -4.21
N ARG A 81 4.50 -3.87 -2.88
CA ARG A 81 5.72 -4.10 -2.09
C ARG A 81 6.43 -5.39 -2.50
N ALA A 82 5.72 -6.48 -2.75
CA ALA A 82 6.32 -7.74 -3.20
C ALA A 82 6.95 -7.61 -4.59
N GLU A 83 6.34 -6.88 -5.51
CA GLU A 83 6.94 -6.58 -6.82
C GLU A 83 8.18 -5.69 -6.69
N ALA A 84 8.14 -4.64 -5.87
CA ALA A 84 9.30 -3.80 -5.63
C ALA A 84 10.50 -4.59 -5.07
N LEU A 85 10.26 -5.57 -4.19
CA LEU A 85 11.29 -6.47 -3.68
C LEU A 85 11.94 -7.32 -4.78
N ARG A 86 11.20 -7.67 -5.83
CA ARG A 86 11.73 -8.43 -6.98
C ARG A 86 12.55 -7.56 -7.93
N GLU A 87 12.19 -6.29 -8.07
CA GLU A 87 12.89 -5.33 -8.92
C GLU A 87 14.25 -4.88 -8.31
N GLY A 88 14.46 -5.17 -7.03
CA GLY A 88 15.65 -4.76 -6.29
C GLY A 88 15.49 -3.43 -5.57
N LEU A 89 15.93 -3.40 -4.32
CA LEU A 89 15.79 -2.24 -3.44
C LEU A 89 17.14 -1.71 -2.99
N GLN A 90 17.21 -0.41 -2.82
CA GLN A 90 18.36 0.29 -2.28
C GLN A 90 18.08 0.76 -0.84
N PRO A 91 19.07 0.78 0.05
CA PRO A 91 18.97 1.43 1.34
C PRO A 91 18.90 2.95 1.16
N LEU A 92 18.39 3.66 2.17
CA LEU A 92 18.39 5.11 2.18
C LEU A 92 19.83 5.64 2.02
N PRO A 93 20.11 6.52 1.04
CA PRO A 93 21.46 7.06 0.84
C PRO A 93 22.02 7.72 2.11
N ALA A 94 23.28 7.44 2.46
CA ALA A 94 23.90 7.92 3.70
C ALA A 94 23.78 9.44 3.88
N LYS A 95 23.87 10.23 2.80
CA LYS A 95 23.68 11.69 2.82
C LYS A 95 22.26 12.08 3.23
N LEU A 96 21.25 11.39 2.71
CA LEU A 96 19.84 11.63 3.09
C LEU A 96 19.57 11.13 4.50
N ARG A 97 20.11 9.97 4.88
CA ARG A 97 19.99 9.45 6.25
C ARG A 97 20.52 10.46 7.29
N ARG A 98 21.71 11.02 7.06
CA ARG A 98 22.25 12.07 7.95
C ARG A 98 21.37 13.31 8.00
N ARG A 99 20.85 13.74 6.85
CA ARG A 99 19.96 14.91 6.77
C ARG A 99 18.65 14.70 7.54
N PHE A 100 18.10 13.49 7.47
CA PHE A 100 16.79 13.17 8.04
C PHE A 100 16.86 12.71 9.51
N ALA A 101 18.05 12.36 10.01
CA ALA A 101 18.25 11.90 11.39
C ALA A 101 17.72 12.85 12.50
N PRO A 102 17.76 14.20 12.37
CA PRO A 102 17.15 15.09 13.37
C PRO A 102 15.61 15.02 13.41
N HIS A 103 14.95 14.50 12.37
CA HIS A 103 13.49 14.57 12.18
C HIS A 103 12.80 13.21 12.26
N PHE A 104 13.55 12.11 12.08
CA PHE A 104 13.05 10.75 12.09
C PHE A 104 13.93 9.86 12.95
N ARG A 105 13.32 8.85 13.60
CA ARG A 105 14.08 7.89 14.41
C ARG A 105 15.09 7.12 13.55
N GLY A 106 16.28 6.91 14.07
CA GLY A 106 17.36 6.21 13.36
C GLY A 106 16.93 4.82 12.88
N ALA A 107 16.32 4.03 13.75
CA ALA A 107 15.82 2.68 13.41
C ALA A 107 14.83 2.71 12.23
N LEU A 108 13.95 3.71 12.14
CA LEU A 108 13.05 3.87 11.00
C LEU A 108 13.85 4.12 9.71
N LEU A 109 14.82 5.03 9.74
CA LEU A 109 15.65 5.37 8.58
C LEU A 109 16.48 4.17 8.09
N ASP A 110 16.88 3.29 9.01
CA ASP A 110 17.63 2.07 8.68
C ASP A 110 16.76 1.00 8.00
N GLU A 111 15.45 1.03 8.24
CA GLU A 111 14.48 0.12 7.59
C GLU A 111 13.99 0.61 6.23
N VAL A 112 14.11 1.91 5.92
CA VAL A 112 13.68 2.47 4.63
C VAL A 112 14.42 1.79 3.49
N ARG A 113 13.65 1.36 2.50
CA ARG A 113 14.14 0.88 1.20
C ARG A 113 13.49 1.70 0.10
N TRP A 114 14.15 1.84 -1.02
CA TRP A 114 13.61 2.57 -2.14
C TRP A 114 14.05 2.01 -3.49
N THR A 115 13.28 2.31 -4.52
CA THR A 115 13.60 2.01 -5.91
C THR A 115 12.94 3.04 -6.83
N VAL A 116 13.31 3.02 -8.11
CA VAL A 116 12.58 3.70 -9.18
C VAL A 116 11.91 2.63 -10.02
N ALA A 117 10.62 2.75 -10.24
CA ALA A 117 9.87 1.76 -10.99
C ALA A 117 10.31 1.72 -12.47
N ASP A 118 10.57 0.53 -12.98
CA ASP A 118 10.68 0.31 -14.43
C ASP A 118 9.28 0.45 -15.05
N PRO A 119 9.08 1.39 -16.01
CA PRO A 119 7.78 1.56 -16.67
C PRO A 119 7.24 0.29 -17.34
N GLY A 120 8.12 -0.61 -17.77
CA GLY A 120 7.78 -1.90 -18.38
C GLY A 120 7.40 -2.99 -17.38
N SER A 121 7.73 -2.81 -16.11
CA SER A 121 7.43 -3.78 -15.06
C SER A 121 5.96 -3.80 -14.64
N PRO A 122 5.47 -4.87 -13.96
CA PRO A 122 4.15 -4.89 -13.36
C PRO A 122 3.94 -3.72 -12.38
N LEU A 123 4.95 -3.37 -11.60
CA LEU A 123 4.91 -2.27 -10.64
C LEU A 123 4.80 -0.92 -11.35
N GLY A 124 5.61 -0.68 -12.39
CA GLY A 124 5.58 0.57 -13.17
C GLY A 124 4.22 0.77 -13.87
N ARG A 125 3.66 -0.27 -14.47
CA ARG A 125 2.32 -0.21 -15.08
C ARG A 125 1.22 0.06 -14.05
N ALA A 126 1.29 -0.55 -12.87
CA ALA A 126 0.34 -0.28 -11.78
C ALA A 126 0.46 1.16 -11.28
N LEU A 127 1.68 1.67 -11.09
CA LEU A 127 1.93 3.05 -10.68
C LEU A 127 1.48 4.09 -11.74
N ALA A 128 1.55 3.76 -13.02
CA ALA A 128 1.05 4.63 -14.08
C ALA A 128 -0.46 4.87 -13.97
N LYS A 129 -1.21 3.86 -13.50
CA LYS A 129 -2.66 3.95 -13.26
C LYS A 129 -3.01 4.61 -11.91
N TRP A 130 -2.11 4.59 -10.97
CA TRP A 130 -2.35 5.08 -9.61
C TRP A 130 -2.38 6.62 -9.61
N PRO A 131 -3.39 7.24 -9.00
CA PRO A 131 -3.51 8.71 -8.97
C PRO A 131 -2.53 9.32 -7.95
N VAL A 132 -1.23 9.03 -8.11
CA VAL A 132 -0.17 9.60 -7.27
C VAL A 132 0.24 10.94 -7.86
N SER A 133 -0.16 12.02 -7.22
CA SER A 133 0.13 13.39 -7.65
C SER A 133 1.60 13.76 -7.50
N GLU A 134 2.31 13.16 -6.54
CA GLU A 134 3.64 13.64 -6.13
C GLU A 134 4.82 12.87 -6.73
N GLY A 135 4.59 11.85 -7.54
CA GLY A 135 5.66 11.14 -8.26
C GLY A 135 6.32 9.98 -7.51
N ALA A 136 5.80 9.61 -6.33
CA ALA A 136 6.23 8.43 -5.56
C ALA A 136 5.05 7.80 -4.82
N VAL A 137 5.25 6.60 -4.31
CA VAL A 137 4.33 5.90 -3.42
C VAL A 137 5.11 5.14 -2.37
N THR A 138 4.60 5.12 -1.14
CA THR A 138 5.14 4.32 -0.04
C THR A 138 4.31 3.06 0.17
N LEU A 139 4.97 1.91 0.19
CA LEU A 139 4.40 0.57 0.34
C LEU A 139 4.99 -0.10 1.59
N GLY A 140 4.48 0.27 2.77
CA GLY A 140 5.05 -0.13 4.05
C GLY A 140 6.37 0.60 4.34
N ASN A 141 7.51 -0.10 4.28
CA ASN A 141 8.85 0.50 4.42
C ASN A 141 9.57 0.72 3.06
N VAL A 142 8.88 0.48 1.95
CA VAL A 142 9.43 0.61 0.59
C VAL A 142 8.86 1.84 -0.10
N ILE A 143 9.73 2.73 -0.56
CA ILE A 143 9.39 3.91 -1.35
C ILE A 143 9.66 3.60 -2.82
N VAL A 144 8.68 3.79 -3.68
CA VAL A 144 8.80 3.58 -5.13
C VAL A 144 8.58 4.91 -5.84
N PHE A 145 9.61 5.42 -6.47
CA PHE A 145 9.54 6.62 -7.28
C PHE A 145 9.12 6.29 -8.71
N LYS A 146 8.28 7.13 -9.32
CA LYS A 146 7.88 6.98 -10.72
C LYS A 146 9.02 7.28 -11.71
N THR A 147 9.97 8.13 -11.32
CA THR A 147 11.08 8.55 -12.19
C THR A 147 12.35 8.80 -11.38
N GLU A 148 13.50 8.71 -12.06
CA GLU A 148 14.79 9.11 -11.52
C GLU A 148 14.84 10.58 -11.04
N LYS A 149 14.12 11.47 -11.73
CA LYS A 149 14.00 12.87 -11.32
C LYS A 149 13.29 12.99 -9.97
N ALA A 150 12.19 12.27 -9.78
CA ALA A 150 11.43 12.25 -8.52
C ALA A 150 12.27 11.74 -7.34
N SER A 151 13.12 10.72 -7.54
CA SER A 151 13.98 10.19 -6.48
C SER A 151 15.07 11.15 -6.00
N LYS A 152 15.34 12.24 -6.74
CA LYS A 152 16.29 13.29 -6.37
C LYS A 152 15.66 14.42 -5.56
N ASP A 153 14.34 14.47 -5.49
CA ASP A 153 13.61 15.46 -4.70
C ASP A 153 13.63 15.08 -3.20
N LYS A 154 14.37 15.86 -2.42
CA LYS A 154 14.55 15.66 -0.98
C LYS A 154 13.24 15.87 -0.21
N ARG A 155 12.38 16.79 -0.67
CA ARG A 155 11.10 17.08 -0.02
C ARG A 155 10.14 15.92 -0.23
N LEU A 156 10.08 15.40 -1.46
CA LEU A 156 9.30 14.20 -1.76
C LEU A 156 9.82 13.01 -0.95
N PHE A 157 11.13 12.81 -0.88
CA PHE A 157 11.71 11.74 -0.07
C PHE A 157 11.32 11.85 1.41
N ALA A 158 11.36 13.06 1.99
CA ALA A 158 10.95 13.29 3.38
C ALA A 158 9.44 13.03 3.58
N HIS A 159 8.60 13.36 2.60
CA HIS A 159 7.18 13.06 2.58
C HIS A 159 6.93 11.55 2.60
N GLU A 160 7.59 10.81 1.75
CA GLU A 160 7.46 9.35 1.69
C GLU A 160 7.99 8.67 2.97
N ILE A 161 9.07 9.16 3.58
CA ILE A 161 9.53 8.66 4.89
C ILE A 161 8.51 8.93 5.99
N ALA A 162 7.75 10.02 5.91
CA ALA A 162 6.66 10.25 6.86
C ALA A 162 5.56 9.16 6.73
N HIS A 163 5.24 8.72 5.51
CA HIS A 163 4.35 7.58 5.30
C HIS A 163 4.94 6.28 5.88
N VAL A 164 6.25 6.02 5.74
CA VAL A 164 6.88 4.87 6.43
C VAL A 164 6.64 4.94 7.93
N SER A 165 6.77 6.12 8.55
CA SER A 165 6.48 6.32 9.98
C SER A 165 5.01 6.04 10.33
N GLN A 166 4.08 6.40 9.45
CA GLN A 166 2.65 6.12 9.62
C GLN A 166 2.37 4.62 9.50
N TYR A 167 3.00 3.91 8.56
CA TYR A 167 2.90 2.46 8.44
C TYR A 167 3.47 1.73 9.67
N GLN A 168 4.59 2.18 10.24
CA GLN A 168 5.11 1.61 11.48
C GLN A 168 4.13 1.77 12.65
N LYS A 169 3.44 2.91 12.73
CA LYS A 169 2.49 3.22 13.80
C LYS A 169 1.17 2.47 13.65
N LEU A 170 0.64 2.37 12.44
CA LEU A 170 -0.71 1.89 12.15
C LEU A 170 -0.75 0.44 11.66
N GLY A 171 0.32 -0.03 11.03
CA GLY A 171 0.27 -1.21 10.18
C GLY A 171 -0.39 -0.93 8.83
N ILE A 172 -0.26 -1.87 7.89
CA ILE A 172 -0.78 -1.70 6.52
C ILE A 172 -2.32 -1.63 6.51
N ASP A 173 -2.99 -2.47 7.27
CA ASP A 173 -4.45 -2.57 7.23
C ASP A 173 -5.13 -1.31 7.76
N GLU A 174 -4.68 -0.82 8.91
CA GLU A 174 -5.26 0.39 9.50
C GLU A 174 -4.88 1.65 8.72
N PHE A 175 -3.64 1.73 8.19
CA PHE A 175 -3.27 2.79 7.25
C PHE A 175 -4.20 2.80 6.04
N ALA A 176 -4.36 1.66 5.38
CA ALA A 176 -5.20 1.53 4.20
C ALA A 176 -6.68 1.85 4.48
N ARG A 177 -7.19 1.43 5.63
CA ARG A 177 -8.55 1.74 6.06
C ARG A 177 -8.76 3.25 6.23
N ARG A 178 -7.83 3.94 6.90
CA ARG A 178 -7.90 5.39 7.11
C ARG A 178 -7.72 6.16 5.81
N TYR A 179 -6.72 5.78 5.01
CA TYR A 179 -6.42 6.42 3.73
C TYR A 179 -7.57 6.28 2.74
N ALA A 180 -8.22 5.12 2.71
CA ALA A 180 -9.38 4.89 1.87
C ALA A 180 -10.61 5.67 2.35
N ALA A 181 -10.78 5.88 3.66
CA ALA A 181 -11.89 6.66 4.21
C ALA A 181 -11.71 8.17 3.95
N ASP A 182 -10.54 8.71 4.28
CA ASP A 182 -10.15 10.11 4.01
C ASP A 182 -8.63 10.20 4.01
N PRO A 183 -7.98 10.40 2.85
CA PRO A 183 -6.53 10.54 2.77
C PRO A 183 -6.00 11.85 3.39
N THR A 184 -6.84 12.87 3.52
CA THR A 184 -6.42 14.24 3.88
C THR A 184 -5.61 14.30 5.17
N PRO A 185 -6.03 13.71 6.31
CA PRO A 185 -5.27 13.79 7.55
C PRO A 185 -3.89 13.11 7.45
N ILE A 186 -3.82 11.99 6.72
CA ILE A 186 -2.56 11.24 6.52
C ILE A 186 -1.59 12.05 5.66
N GLU A 187 -2.08 12.60 4.57
CA GLU A 187 -1.32 13.43 3.65
C GLU A 187 -0.84 14.74 4.28
N ASP A 188 -1.69 15.41 5.06
CA ASP A 188 -1.34 16.67 5.71
C ASP A 188 -0.28 16.48 6.80
N GLU A 189 -0.33 15.38 7.55
CA GLU A 189 0.73 15.01 8.49
C GLU A 189 2.05 14.81 7.74
N ALA A 190 2.04 14.06 6.64
CA ALA A 190 3.23 13.79 5.83
C ALA A 190 3.81 15.07 5.22
N ARG A 191 2.98 15.93 4.63
CA ARG A 191 3.39 17.24 4.09
C ARG A 191 3.98 18.15 5.16
N THR A 192 3.38 18.15 6.35
CA THR A 192 3.86 18.95 7.48
C THR A 192 5.22 18.48 7.95
N LYS A 193 5.45 17.17 8.06
CA LYS A 193 6.77 16.61 8.37
C LYS A 193 7.79 16.94 7.29
N ALA A 194 7.45 16.77 6.02
CA ALA A 194 8.35 17.09 4.90
C ALA A 194 8.79 18.54 4.89
N ARG A 195 7.89 19.50 5.16
CA ARG A 195 8.22 20.93 5.28
C ARG A 195 9.25 21.20 6.36
N ARG A 196 9.13 20.58 7.54
CA ARG A 196 10.07 20.76 8.66
C ARG A 196 11.46 20.22 8.38
N VAL A 197 11.58 19.26 7.47
CA VAL A 197 12.86 18.60 7.13
C VAL A 197 13.65 19.39 6.09
N VAL A 198 12.98 20.13 5.22
CA VAL A 198 13.59 20.76 4.04
C VAL A 198 13.57 22.29 4.12
N GLY A 199 12.75 22.87 5.00
CA GLY A 199 12.76 24.29 5.33
C GLY A 199 13.90 24.62 6.22
#